data_2dfd5d9bc13929a31d5cf04de395d7de
#
_entry.id   2dfd5d9bc13929a31d5cf04de395d7de
#
_cell.length_a   1.000
_cell.length_b   1.000
_cell.length_c   1.000
_cell.angle_alpha   90.00
_cell.angle_beta   90.00
_cell.angle_gamma   90.00
#
_symmetry.space_group_name_H-M   'P 1'
#
loop_
_entity.id
_entity.type
_entity.pdbx_description
1 polymer ?
#
loop_
_entity_poly.entity_id
_entity_poly.type
_entity_poly.pdbx_seq_one_letter_code
_entity_poly.pdbx_strand_id
1 'polypeptide(L)'
;PLEEESSNLLGHLKWETANERLVGTGARVLGEKIPQRLISSAKSWLCHPEGQKQSILPLYAPEDLTKISAVDAATAYLQHLREAWDESHLQELISDQQVTITVPASFDAVARELTLQAATAAGFSTITLLEEPISAFYAWLAENGENWREQVSIGDLILVCDIGGGTTDFSLI
;
A
#
# COMPACT_ATOMS: atom_id res chain seq x y z
N PRO A 1 22.84 14.60 15.11
CA PRO A 1 22.42 15.32 13.90
C PRO A 1 21.26 14.65 13.18
N LEU A 2 21.30 13.28 12.98
CA LEU A 2 20.21 12.56 12.31
C LEU A 2 18.96 12.45 13.19
N GLU A 3 19.10 12.36 14.50
CA GLU A 3 17.98 12.33 15.46
C GLU A 3 17.24 13.66 15.55
N GLU A 4 17.96 14.79 15.48
CA GLU A 4 17.33 16.12 15.46
C GLU A 4 16.59 16.43 14.16
N GLU A 5 17.13 16.01 13.01
CA GLU A 5 16.45 16.15 11.72
C GLU A 5 15.22 15.25 11.62
N SER A 6 15.30 14.02 12.16
CA SER A 6 14.15 13.11 12.27
C SER A 6 13.05 13.69 13.14
N SER A 7 13.40 14.26 14.28
CA SER A 7 12.47 14.89 15.22
C SER A 7 11.72 16.09 14.62
N ASN A 8 12.36 16.86 13.76
CA ASN A 8 11.72 17.99 13.05
C ASN A 8 10.81 17.53 11.90
N LEU A 9 11.11 16.41 11.24
CA LEU A 9 10.27 15.81 10.21
C LEU A 9 9.07 15.06 10.81
N LEU A 10 9.23 14.47 12.00
CA LEU A 10 8.19 13.77 12.77
C LEU A 10 7.19 14.74 13.44
N GLY A 11 7.52 16.02 13.58
CA GLY A 11 6.73 17.00 14.33
C GLY A 11 5.31 17.26 13.83
N HIS A 12 4.89 16.60 12.75
CA HIS A 12 3.53 16.72 12.19
C HIS A 12 2.65 15.49 12.42
N LEU A 13 3.21 14.34 12.81
CA LEU A 13 2.46 13.11 12.98
C LEU A 13 2.61 12.57 14.41
N LYS A 14 1.64 12.86 15.25
CA LYS A 14 1.65 12.53 16.69
C LYS A 14 1.79 11.02 16.98
N TRP A 15 1.38 10.17 16.06
CA TRP A 15 1.44 8.71 16.19
C TRP A 15 2.78 8.10 15.74
N GLU A 16 3.62 8.83 15.00
CA GLU A 16 4.94 8.33 14.57
C GLU A 16 5.98 8.36 15.69
N THR A 17 5.75 9.14 16.76
CA THR A 17 6.69 9.23 17.89
C THR A 17 6.80 7.96 18.72
N ALA A 18 5.87 7.01 18.56
CA ALA A 18 5.89 5.71 19.26
C ALA A 18 6.55 4.59 18.44
N ASN A 19 6.76 4.79 17.16
CA ASN A 19 7.30 3.77 16.25
C ASN A 19 8.70 4.17 15.76
N GLU A 20 9.66 3.25 15.84
CA GLU A 20 11.02 3.39 15.29
C GLU A 20 11.05 3.46 13.74
N ARG A 21 9.91 3.69 13.10
CA ARG A 21 9.72 3.65 11.65
C ARG A 21 9.06 4.93 11.16
N LEU A 22 9.59 5.46 10.05
CA LEU A 22 8.99 6.55 9.30
C LEU A 22 8.23 5.99 8.10
N VAL A 23 7.10 6.60 7.77
CA VAL A 23 6.29 6.27 6.59
C VAL A 23 6.01 7.54 5.77
N GLY A 24 5.82 7.41 4.46
CA GLY A 24 5.44 8.51 3.59
C GLY A 24 6.58 9.46 3.26
N THR A 25 6.29 10.76 3.22
CA THR A 25 7.24 11.80 2.79
C THR A 25 8.49 11.87 3.68
N GLY A 26 8.32 11.72 5.00
CA GLY A 26 9.44 11.70 5.95
C GLY A 26 10.43 10.57 5.65
N ALA A 27 9.91 9.35 5.42
CA ALA A 27 10.73 8.20 5.05
C ALA A 27 11.47 8.43 3.73
N ARG A 28 10.83 9.07 2.73
CA ARG A 28 11.44 9.36 1.44
C ARG A 28 12.59 10.36 1.54
N VAL A 29 12.36 11.47 2.24
CA VAL A 29 13.39 12.51 2.44
C VAL A 29 14.61 11.97 3.22
N LEU A 30 14.35 11.19 4.28
CA LEU A 30 15.44 10.59 5.05
C LEU A 30 16.13 9.47 4.26
N GLY A 31 15.38 8.70 3.48
CA GLY A 31 15.87 7.63 2.64
C GLY A 31 16.80 8.09 1.51
N GLU A 32 16.65 9.33 1.02
CA GLU A 32 17.61 9.94 0.09
C GLU A 32 19.00 10.10 0.72
N LYS A 33 19.06 10.32 2.03
CA LYS A 33 20.32 10.44 2.81
C LYS A 33 20.87 9.07 3.24
N ILE A 34 19.98 8.10 3.49
CA ILE A 34 20.35 6.77 4.00
C ILE A 34 19.59 5.71 3.18
N PRO A 35 19.91 5.51 1.90
CA PRO A 35 19.18 4.62 1.01
C PRO A 35 19.21 3.14 1.46
N GLN A 36 20.21 2.73 2.22
CA GLN A 36 20.33 1.38 2.76
C GLN A 36 19.22 1.04 3.78
N ARG A 37 18.55 2.04 4.35
CA ARG A 37 17.44 1.87 5.31
C ARG A 37 16.07 2.11 4.70
N LEU A 38 16.02 2.57 3.44
CA LEU A 38 14.77 2.85 2.77
C LEU A 38 14.15 1.57 2.21
N ILE A 39 12.92 1.28 2.60
CA ILE A 39 12.08 0.26 1.98
C ILE A 39 11.17 0.94 0.96
N SER A 40 11.32 0.55 -0.29
CA SER A 40 10.48 1.00 -1.40
C SER A 40 9.90 -0.20 -2.14
N SER A 41 8.77 0.01 -2.82
CA SER A 41 8.13 -1.00 -3.69
C SER A 41 7.79 -2.32 -2.97
N ALA A 42 7.54 -2.31 -1.66
CA ALA A 42 7.21 -3.52 -0.90
C ALA A 42 6.02 -4.28 -1.49
N LYS A 43 5.03 -3.59 -2.05
CA LYS A 43 3.89 -4.17 -2.76
C LYS A 43 4.32 -5.10 -3.90
N SER A 44 5.28 -4.66 -4.73
CA SER A 44 5.80 -5.48 -5.84
C SER A 44 6.51 -6.74 -5.37
N TRP A 45 7.14 -6.71 -4.18
CA TRP A 45 7.81 -7.87 -3.58
C TRP A 45 6.84 -8.94 -3.07
N LEU A 46 5.56 -8.63 -2.87
CA LEU A 46 4.54 -9.64 -2.56
C LEU A 46 4.32 -10.63 -3.71
N CYS A 47 4.57 -10.22 -4.97
CA CYS A 47 4.48 -11.10 -6.14
C CYS A 47 5.79 -11.85 -6.44
N HIS A 48 6.89 -11.45 -5.83
CA HIS A 48 8.21 -12.03 -6.15
C HIS A 48 8.46 -13.27 -5.27
N PRO A 49 8.87 -14.42 -5.86
CA PRO A 49 9.07 -15.66 -5.09
C PRO A 49 10.03 -15.54 -3.91
N GLU A 50 11.03 -14.68 -4.00
CA GLU A 50 11.95 -14.40 -2.89
C GLU A 50 11.30 -13.54 -1.82
N GLY A 51 10.54 -12.51 -2.21
CA GLY A 51 9.81 -11.62 -1.29
C GLY A 51 8.73 -12.34 -0.51
N GLN A 52 8.16 -13.40 -1.08
CA GLN A 52 7.17 -14.25 -0.43
C GLN A 52 7.76 -15.15 0.66
N LYS A 53 9.04 -15.46 0.59
CA LYS A 53 9.69 -16.50 1.43
C LYS A 53 10.70 -15.96 2.42
N GLN A 54 11.22 -14.76 2.22
CA GLN A 54 12.40 -14.27 2.95
C GLN A 54 12.25 -12.81 3.39
N SER A 55 12.94 -12.47 4.48
CA SER A 55 13.11 -11.08 4.91
C SER A 55 14.26 -10.46 4.12
N ILE A 56 13.96 -9.78 3.02
CA ILE A 56 14.93 -9.24 2.08
C ILE A 56 14.99 -7.71 2.03
N LEU A 57 14.06 -7.03 2.71
CA LEU A 57 13.94 -5.58 2.65
C LEU A 57 14.59 -4.91 3.88
N PRO A 58 15.33 -3.79 3.70
CA PRO A 58 15.74 -3.17 2.43
C PRO A 58 16.74 -4.03 1.65
N LEU A 59 16.69 -4.02 0.32
CA LEU A 59 17.51 -4.88 -0.54
C LEU A 59 19.02 -4.70 -0.33
N TYR A 60 19.46 -3.45 -0.18
CA TYR A 60 20.86 -3.06 -0.07
C TYR A 60 21.29 -2.78 1.37
N ALA A 61 20.55 -3.35 2.34
CA ALA A 61 20.90 -3.20 3.74
C ALA A 61 22.25 -3.88 4.05
N PRO A 62 23.11 -3.25 4.85
CA PRO A 62 24.31 -3.88 5.38
C PRO A 62 23.95 -5.08 6.26
N GLU A 63 24.91 -5.98 6.48
CA GLU A 63 24.68 -7.26 7.18
C GLU A 63 24.23 -7.09 8.65
N ASP A 64 24.61 -5.99 9.28
CA ASP A 64 24.25 -5.64 10.65
C ASP A 64 22.82 -5.06 10.77
N LEU A 65 22.16 -4.76 9.66
CA LEU A 65 20.80 -4.25 9.66
C LEU A 65 19.79 -5.39 9.53
N THR A 66 18.85 -5.47 10.47
CA THR A 66 17.76 -6.43 10.42
C THR A 66 16.87 -6.15 9.21
N LYS A 67 16.73 -7.14 8.34
CA LYS A 67 15.81 -7.11 7.20
C LYS A 67 14.41 -7.59 7.61
N ILE A 68 13.40 -7.09 6.93
CA ILE A 68 12.01 -7.50 7.12
C ILE A 68 11.43 -8.11 5.85
N SER A 69 10.32 -8.82 5.98
CA SER A 69 9.60 -9.39 4.84
C SER A 69 8.78 -8.31 4.11
N ALA A 70 8.35 -8.62 2.89
CA ALA A 70 7.40 -7.78 2.15
C ALA A 70 6.05 -7.66 2.88
N VAL A 71 5.63 -8.72 3.57
CA VAL A 71 4.40 -8.73 4.38
C VAL A 71 4.54 -7.80 5.59
N ASP A 72 5.67 -7.84 6.30
CA ASP A 72 5.90 -6.93 7.44
C ASP A 72 5.93 -5.46 7.00
N ALA A 73 6.54 -5.19 5.84
CA ALA A 73 6.56 -3.84 5.28
C ALA A 73 5.14 -3.38 4.87
N ALA A 74 4.37 -4.24 4.21
CA ALA A 74 2.97 -3.96 3.86
C ALA A 74 2.11 -3.76 5.12
N THR A 75 2.31 -4.59 6.16
CA THR A 75 1.65 -4.43 7.47
C THR A 75 1.96 -3.06 8.07
N ALA A 76 3.22 -2.64 8.04
CA ALA A 76 3.61 -1.33 8.58
C ALA A 76 2.94 -0.15 7.86
N TYR A 77 2.82 -0.21 6.52
CA TYR A 77 2.08 0.80 5.75
C TYR A 77 0.60 0.84 6.12
N LEU A 78 -0.03 -0.34 6.21
CA LEU A 78 -1.44 -0.43 6.57
C LEU A 78 -1.71 -0.02 8.02
N GLN A 79 -0.81 -0.34 8.96
CA GLN A 79 -0.88 0.17 10.33
C GLN A 79 -0.84 1.69 10.37
N HIS A 80 0.08 2.31 9.61
CA HIS A 80 0.15 3.76 9.52
C HIS A 80 -1.15 4.38 9.01
N LEU A 81 -1.77 3.79 7.98
CA LEU A 81 -3.06 4.24 7.45
C LEU A 81 -4.19 4.06 8.48
N ARG A 82 -4.21 2.95 9.21
CA ARG A 82 -5.17 2.72 10.28
C ARG A 82 -5.02 3.76 11.39
N GLU A 83 -3.81 3.98 11.85
CA GLU A 83 -3.54 4.96 12.92
C GLU A 83 -3.95 6.37 12.51
N ALA A 84 -3.68 6.76 11.26
CA ALA A 84 -4.09 8.04 10.70
C ALA A 84 -5.62 8.18 10.61
N TRP A 85 -6.32 7.11 10.23
CA TRP A 85 -7.78 7.09 10.21
C TRP A 85 -8.34 7.21 11.63
N ASP A 86 -7.90 6.34 12.54
CA ASP A 86 -8.39 6.25 13.91
C ASP A 86 -8.18 7.56 14.68
N GLU A 87 -7.06 8.27 14.43
CA GLU A 87 -6.81 9.61 15.01
C GLU A 87 -7.81 10.66 14.52
N SER A 88 -8.23 10.58 13.27
CA SER A 88 -9.16 11.55 12.67
C SER A 88 -10.62 11.17 12.83
N HIS A 89 -10.93 9.91 13.17
CA HIS A 89 -12.29 9.35 13.24
C HIS A 89 -12.50 8.58 14.55
N LEU A 90 -12.38 9.26 15.69
CA LEU A 90 -12.40 8.66 17.03
C LEU A 90 -13.65 7.82 17.37
N GLN A 91 -14.76 8.03 16.66
CA GLN A 91 -16.02 7.29 16.86
C GLN A 91 -16.31 6.28 15.75
N GLU A 92 -15.47 6.20 14.75
CA GLU A 92 -15.63 5.36 13.56
C GLU A 92 -14.30 4.67 13.22
N LEU A 93 -13.80 3.86 14.14
CA LEU A 93 -12.51 3.20 14.00
C LEU A 93 -12.47 2.35 12.73
N ILE A 94 -11.30 2.25 12.12
CA ILE A 94 -11.12 1.48 10.88
C ILE A 94 -11.47 -0.01 11.08
N SER A 95 -11.28 -0.54 12.28
CA SER A 95 -11.65 -1.92 12.64
C SER A 95 -13.14 -2.21 12.48
N ASP A 96 -13.99 -1.19 12.58
CA ASP A 96 -15.44 -1.30 12.50
C ASP A 96 -15.96 -1.04 11.07
N GLN A 97 -15.07 -0.68 10.15
CA GLN A 97 -15.40 -0.35 8.77
C GLN A 97 -15.29 -1.57 7.84
N GLN A 98 -16.04 -1.53 6.74
CA GLN A 98 -15.82 -2.40 5.59
C GLN A 98 -14.75 -1.76 4.71
N VAL A 99 -13.60 -2.41 4.62
CA VAL A 99 -12.46 -1.86 3.89
C VAL A 99 -12.22 -2.62 2.59
N THR A 100 -12.16 -1.89 1.49
CA THR A 100 -11.73 -2.45 0.20
C THR A 100 -10.29 -2.07 -0.07
N ILE A 101 -9.45 -3.07 -0.30
CA ILE A 101 -8.04 -2.88 -0.68
C ILE A 101 -7.87 -3.27 -2.14
N THR A 102 -7.35 -2.36 -2.95
CA THR A 102 -7.11 -2.64 -4.36
C THR A 102 -5.77 -3.34 -4.55
N VAL A 103 -5.75 -4.32 -5.43
CA VAL A 103 -4.57 -5.10 -5.79
C VAL A 103 -4.41 -5.15 -7.31
N PRO A 104 -3.18 -5.22 -7.85
CA PRO A 104 -2.96 -5.42 -9.28
C PRO A 104 -3.68 -6.67 -9.80
N ALA A 105 -4.16 -6.63 -11.04
CA ALA A 105 -4.73 -7.81 -11.69
C ALA A 105 -3.72 -8.96 -11.83
N SER A 106 -2.43 -8.61 -11.89
CA SER A 106 -1.30 -9.55 -11.95
C SER A 106 -1.00 -10.28 -10.63
N PHE A 107 -1.63 -9.88 -9.49
CA PHE A 107 -1.45 -10.59 -8.22
C PHE A 107 -2.03 -12.00 -8.30
N ASP A 108 -1.18 -13.00 -8.08
CA ASP A 108 -1.57 -14.40 -7.93
C ASP A 108 -2.28 -14.66 -6.58
N ALA A 109 -2.73 -15.87 -6.37
CA ALA A 109 -3.42 -16.26 -5.14
C ALA A 109 -2.54 -16.06 -3.89
N VAL A 110 -1.22 -16.26 -4.01
CA VAL A 110 -0.29 -16.10 -2.90
C VAL A 110 -0.14 -14.63 -2.53
N ALA A 111 0.08 -13.75 -3.51
CA ALA A 111 0.20 -12.30 -3.27
C ALA A 111 -1.09 -11.71 -2.68
N ARG A 112 -2.25 -12.18 -3.13
CA ARG A 112 -3.55 -11.80 -2.56
C ARG A 112 -3.68 -12.24 -1.10
N GLU A 113 -3.32 -13.48 -0.79
CA GLU A 113 -3.34 -13.99 0.58
C GLU A 113 -2.37 -13.22 1.49
N LEU A 114 -1.15 -12.94 1.03
CA LEU A 114 -0.17 -12.14 1.79
C LEU A 114 -0.67 -10.71 2.02
N THR A 115 -1.42 -10.13 1.08
CA THR A 115 -2.06 -8.82 1.26
C THR A 115 -3.12 -8.87 2.35
N LEU A 116 -3.96 -9.92 2.39
CA LEU A 116 -4.95 -10.13 3.44
C LEU A 116 -4.29 -10.35 4.81
N GLN A 117 -3.22 -11.14 4.87
CA GLN A 117 -2.44 -11.35 6.10
C GLN A 117 -1.87 -10.03 6.63
N ALA A 118 -1.28 -9.21 5.75
CA ALA A 118 -0.75 -7.91 6.13
C ALA A 118 -1.84 -6.98 6.67
N ALA A 119 -3.00 -6.95 6.03
CA ALA A 119 -4.12 -6.11 6.45
C ALA A 119 -4.72 -6.59 7.79
N THR A 120 -4.90 -7.90 7.96
CA THR A 120 -5.35 -8.48 9.23
C THR A 120 -4.37 -8.18 10.37
N ALA A 121 -3.06 -8.36 10.12
CA ALA A 121 -2.02 -8.05 11.09
C ALA A 121 -1.95 -6.54 11.43
N ALA A 122 -2.34 -5.68 10.49
CA ALA A 122 -2.45 -4.24 10.70
C ALA A 122 -3.71 -3.83 11.48
N GLY A 123 -4.66 -4.76 11.75
CA GLY A 123 -5.85 -4.51 12.55
C GLY A 123 -7.11 -4.17 11.75
N PHE A 124 -7.13 -4.48 10.45
CA PHE A 124 -8.35 -4.40 9.65
C PHE A 124 -9.18 -5.68 9.84
N SER A 125 -10.48 -5.56 10.06
CA SER A 125 -11.35 -6.70 10.42
C SER A 125 -12.15 -7.22 9.23
N THR A 126 -12.77 -6.32 8.47
CA THR A 126 -13.62 -6.68 7.33
C THR A 126 -12.99 -6.21 6.03
N ILE A 127 -12.33 -7.11 5.31
CA ILE A 127 -11.51 -6.78 4.15
C ILE A 127 -12.08 -7.42 2.88
N THR A 128 -12.20 -6.63 1.83
CA THR A 128 -12.48 -7.10 0.48
C THR A 128 -11.33 -6.72 -0.43
N LEU A 129 -10.82 -7.66 -1.22
CA LEU A 129 -9.86 -7.35 -2.28
C LEU A 129 -10.60 -7.07 -3.59
N LEU A 130 -10.21 -5.99 -4.26
CA LEU A 130 -10.73 -5.60 -5.57
C LEU A 130 -9.55 -5.39 -6.52
N GLU A 131 -9.68 -5.81 -7.77
CA GLU A 131 -8.65 -5.54 -8.77
C GLU A 131 -8.59 -4.06 -9.15
N GLU A 132 -7.38 -3.50 -9.24
CA GLU A 132 -7.15 -2.09 -9.58
C GLU A 132 -7.85 -1.66 -10.86
N PRO A 133 -7.81 -2.42 -11.98
CA PRO A 133 -8.52 -2.05 -13.20
C PRO A 133 -10.05 -2.00 -13.03
N ILE A 134 -10.61 -2.91 -12.23
CA ILE A 134 -12.05 -2.92 -11.93
C ILE A 134 -12.40 -1.70 -11.07
N SER A 135 -11.55 -1.37 -10.10
CA SER A 135 -11.74 -0.17 -9.27
C SER A 135 -11.70 1.12 -10.10
N ALA A 136 -10.74 1.22 -11.02
CA ALA A 136 -10.62 2.34 -11.94
C ALA A 136 -11.86 2.47 -12.84
N PHE A 137 -12.37 1.34 -13.36
CA PHE A 137 -13.58 1.33 -14.15
C PHE A 137 -14.82 1.77 -13.34
N TYR A 138 -14.95 1.31 -12.10
CA TYR A 138 -16.04 1.76 -11.22
C TYR A 138 -15.95 3.26 -10.90
N ALA A 139 -14.75 3.78 -10.68
CA ALA A 139 -14.54 5.20 -10.48
C ALA A 139 -14.97 6.00 -11.71
N TRP A 140 -14.60 5.54 -12.91
CA TRP A 140 -15.02 6.15 -14.17
C TRP A 140 -16.56 6.12 -14.35
N LEU A 141 -17.21 4.99 -14.03
CA LEU A 141 -18.67 4.89 -14.06
C LEU A 141 -19.33 5.90 -13.10
N ALA A 142 -18.81 6.00 -11.87
CA ALA A 142 -19.35 6.92 -10.87
C ALA A 142 -19.19 8.38 -11.29
N GLU A 143 -18.03 8.73 -11.89
CA GLU A 143 -17.76 10.08 -12.38
C GLU A 143 -18.65 10.49 -13.56
N ASN A 144 -18.95 9.54 -14.47
CA ASN A 144 -19.81 9.80 -15.63
C ASN A 144 -21.31 9.71 -15.32
N GLY A 145 -21.73 9.23 -14.16
CA GLY A 145 -23.13 9.08 -13.78
C GLY A 145 -23.91 8.29 -14.81
N GLU A 146 -25.06 8.79 -15.28
CA GLU A 146 -25.87 8.13 -16.31
C GLU A 146 -25.28 8.22 -17.73
N ASN A 147 -24.36 9.16 -17.97
CA ASN A 147 -23.79 9.42 -19.30
C ASN A 147 -22.83 8.31 -19.78
N TRP A 148 -22.37 7.41 -18.90
CA TRP A 148 -21.52 6.32 -19.32
C TRP A 148 -22.17 5.41 -20.37
N ARG A 149 -23.53 5.31 -20.36
CA ARG A 149 -24.29 4.51 -21.32
C ARG A 149 -24.27 5.06 -22.75
N GLU A 150 -23.89 6.30 -22.92
CA GLU A 150 -23.70 6.93 -24.22
C GLU A 150 -22.28 6.69 -24.79
N GLN A 151 -21.35 6.30 -23.90
CA GLN A 151 -19.94 6.13 -24.24
C GLN A 151 -19.53 4.66 -24.42
N VAL A 152 -20.26 3.73 -23.80
CA VAL A 152 -19.94 2.30 -23.80
C VAL A 152 -21.19 1.49 -24.13
N SER A 153 -21.03 0.53 -25.04
CA SER A 153 -22.07 -0.39 -25.51
C SER A 153 -21.72 -1.83 -25.17
N ILE A 154 -22.73 -2.70 -25.17
CA ILE A 154 -22.52 -4.14 -24.97
C ILE A 154 -21.63 -4.69 -26.11
N GLY A 155 -20.51 -5.29 -25.73
CA GLY A 155 -19.53 -5.87 -26.65
C GLY A 155 -18.33 -4.97 -26.92
N ASP A 156 -18.29 -3.74 -26.38
CA ASP A 156 -17.10 -2.92 -26.42
C ASP A 156 -16.00 -3.50 -25.51
N LEU A 157 -14.77 -3.32 -25.90
CA LEU A 157 -13.60 -3.68 -25.10
C LEU A 157 -13.01 -2.40 -24.50
N ILE A 158 -12.87 -2.38 -23.18
CA ILE A 158 -12.32 -1.27 -22.45
C ILE A 158 -10.90 -1.61 -22.04
N LEU A 159 -9.92 -0.83 -22.52
CA LEU A 159 -8.54 -0.93 -22.08
C LEU A 159 -8.29 -0.03 -20.87
N VAL A 160 -7.97 -0.63 -19.74
CA VAL A 160 -7.50 0.09 -18.56
C VAL A 160 -5.98 0.05 -18.53
N CYS A 161 -5.37 1.23 -18.50
CA CYS A 161 -3.92 1.41 -18.37
C CYS A 161 -3.63 1.97 -16.99
N ASP A 162 -3.13 1.14 -16.08
CA ASP A 162 -2.71 1.54 -14.74
C ASP A 162 -1.20 1.72 -14.71
N ILE A 163 -0.74 2.96 -14.56
CA ILE A 163 0.68 3.33 -14.55
C ILE A 163 0.99 3.92 -13.17
N GLY A 164 1.40 3.04 -12.27
CA GLY A 164 1.73 3.39 -10.89
C GLY A 164 3.23 3.66 -10.66
N GLY A 165 3.58 3.93 -9.42
CA GLY A 165 4.97 4.15 -9.00
C GLY A 165 5.81 2.87 -8.92
N GLY A 166 5.18 1.68 -8.91
CA GLY A 166 5.86 0.39 -8.76
C GLY A 166 5.49 -0.64 -9.82
N THR A 167 4.32 -0.52 -10.44
CA THR A 167 3.81 -1.44 -11.47
C THR A 167 3.20 -0.66 -12.63
N THR A 168 3.15 -1.31 -13.78
CA THR A 168 2.37 -0.87 -14.94
C THR A 168 1.58 -2.07 -15.42
N ASP A 169 0.25 -1.94 -15.36
CA ASP A 169 -0.69 -3.01 -15.71
C ASP A 169 -1.60 -2.56 -16.85
N PHE A 170 -1.83 -3.46 -17.80
CA PHE A 170 -2.79 -3.28 -18.88
C PHE A 170 -3.86 -4.37 -18.77
N SER A 171 -5.12 -3.97 -18.64
CA SER A 171 -6.23 -4.89 -18.49
C SER A 171 -7.33 -4.59 -19.51
N LEU A 172 -7.93 -5.63 -20.06
CA LEU A 172 -9.10 -5.55 -20.91
C LEU A 172 -10.33 -6.01 -20.10
N ILE A 173 -11.35 -5.18 -20.16
CA ILE A 173 -12.66 -5.43 -19.53
C ILE A 173 -13.71 -5.52 -20.61
#